data_1eef16cdb37d0e8c8ee17785c7855e69
#
_entry.id   1eef16cdb37d0e8c8ee17785c7855e69
#
_cell.length_a   1.000
_cell.length_b   1.000
_cell.length_c   1.000
_cell.angle_alpha   90.00
_cell.angle_beta   90.00
_cell.angle_gamma   90.00
#
_symmetry.space_group_name_H-M   'P 1'
#
loop_
_entity.id
_entity.type
_entity.pdbx_description
1 polymer ?
#
loop_
_entity_poly.entity_id
_entity_poly.type
_entity_poly.pdbx_seq_one_letter_code
_entity_poly.pdbx_strand_id
1 'polypeptide(L)'
;MTVLNTPLHELDPEIAAAVDAELLRQQSTLEMIASENFAPLAVMEAQGSVLTNKYAEGYPGRRYYGGCEHVDVAEQIAIDRIKELFGAEYANVQPHSGASANQAALFALAQPGDTILGLDLAHGGHLTHGMRLNFSGKQFNVVAYHVDEESGLVDMAEVERLAKEHRPKVIIAGWSAYPRELDFAAFRRIADAVEAYLWVDMAHFAGLVAAGLHPNPVEHADVVTSTTHKTLGGPRGGIILAKKEFAKKLNSSVFPGFQGGPLEHVIAAKAVSFKVAASEGFKERQRRTVEGARILAERLTAEDARAAGVNVLSGGTDVHLILVDLRASELDGQQAEDRLHEVGITVNRNAVPNDPRPPMVTSGLRIGTPALATRGFTAEDFAEVADVIAEALKPSYDAESLKARVKALADKHPLYPGLSK
;
A
#
# COMPACT_ATOMS: atom_id res chain seq x y z
N MET A 1 22.87 -28.24 22.92
CA MET A 1 21.49 -27.64 22.91
C MET A 1 20.67 -28.42 21.90
N THR A 2 19.37 -28.60 22.11
CA THR A 2 18.49 -29.18 21.09
C THR A 2 18.21 -28.12 20.02
N VAL A 3 18.04 -28.54 18.78
CA VAL A 3 17.70 -27.64 17.65
C VAL A 3 16.55 -26.63 17.99
N LEU A 4 15.60 -27.10 18.81
CA LEU A 4 14.46 -26.29 19.27
C LEU A 4 14.86 -25.00 20.00
N ASN A 5 15.99 -24.97 20.68
CA ASN A 5 16.43 -23.89 21.55
C ASN A 5 17.69 -23.17 21.03
N THR A 6 18.09 -23.45 19.80
CA THR A 6 19.28 -22.83 19.19
C THR A 6 18.86 -21.52 18.52
N PRO A 7 19.48 -20.38 18.87
CA PRO A 7 19.22 -19.10 18.22
C PRO A 7 19.56 -19.11 16.74
N LEU A 8 18.94 -18.20 15.96
CA LEU A 8 19.10 -18.14 14.50
C LEU A 8 20.59 -18.04 14.08
N HIS A 9 21.36 -17.17 14.72
CA HIS A 9 22.78 -16.95 14.38
C HIS A 9 23.68 -18.17 14.60
N GLU A 10 23.26 -19.08 15.48
CA GLU A 10 23.98 -20.34 15.72
C GLU A 10 23.47 -21.47 14.83
N LEU A 11 22.15 -21.47 14.55
CA LEU A 11 21.50 -22.53 13.79
C LEU A 11 21.71 -22.36 12.28
N ASP A 12 21.54 -21.12 11.79
CA ASP A 12 21.62 -20.79 10.37
C ASP A 12 22.29 -19.42 10.18
N PRO A 13 23.63 -19.39 10.21
CA PRO A 13 24.39 -18.13 10.05
C PRO A 13 24.21 -17.50 8.66
N GLU A 14 23.86 -18.27 7.62
CA GLU A 14 23.65 -17.73 6.26
C GLU A 14 22.38 -16.86 6.22
N ILE A 15 21.29 -17.35 6.79
CA ILE A 15 20.04 -16.58 6.91
C ILE A 15 20.21 -15.42 7.88
N ALA A 16 20.91 -15.61 8.99
CA ALA A 16 21.21 -14.53 9.92
C ALA A 16 21.98 -13.38 9.25
N ALA A 17 23.00 -13.70 8.44
CA ALA A 17 23.76 -12.71 7.69
C ALA A 17 22.91 -11.97 6.67
N ALA A 18 21.96 -12.63 6.01
CA ALA A 18 21.03 -11.98 5.09
C ALA A 18 20.09 -10.99 5.80
N VAL A 19 19.59 -11.34 6.99
CA VAL A 19 18.75 -10.46 7.82
C VAL A 19 19.55 -9.26 8.30
N ASP A 20 20.80 -9.46 8.77
CA ASP A 20 21.68 -8.39 9.22
C ASP A 20 22.05 -7.44 8.06
N ALA A 21 22.28 -7.95 6.86
CA ALA A 21 22.56 -7.16 5.67
C ALA A 21 21.35 -6.32 5.25
N GLU A 22 20.13 -6.86 5.32
CA GLU A 22 18.89 -6.10 5.02
C GLU A 22 18.65 -5.01 6.09
N LEU A 23 18.91 -5.28 7.37
CA LEU A 23 18.85 -4.26 8.41
C LEU A 23 19.80 -3.10 8.10
N LEU A 24 21.05 -3.40 7.72
CA LEU A 24 22.04 -2.39 7.35
C LEU A 24 21.58 -1.58 6.13
N ARG A 25 21.03 -2.24 5.10
CA ARG A 25 20.47 -1.55 3.92
C ARG A 25 19.37 -0.57 4.33
N GLN A 26 18.40 -1.01 5.13
CA GLN A 26 17.30 -0.16 5.60
C GLN A 26 17.80 1.02 6.44
N GLN A 27 18.85 0.84 7.24
CA GLN A 27 19.44 1.90 8.06
C GLN A 27 20.21 2.93 7.24
N SER A 28 20.91 2.50 6.20
CA SER A 28 21.85 3.33 5.43
C SER A 28 21.26 3.98 4.18
N THR A 29 20.07 3.57 3.73
CA THR A 29 19.39 4.11 2.54
C THR A 29 18.11 4.85 2.90
N LEU A 30 17.56 5.61 1.96
CA LEU A 30 16.26 6.28 2.07
C LEU A 30 15.21 5.48 1.28
N GLU A 31 14.29 4.82 2.02
CA GLU A 31 13.22 4.03 1.44
C GLU A 31 12.08 4.93 0.99
N MET A 32 11.82 5.00 -0.31
CA MET A 32 10.77 5.83 -0.90
C MET A 32 9.87 5.07 -1.88
N ILE A 33 9.85 3.74 -1.80
CA ILE A 33 8.81 2.95 -2.48
C ILE A 33 7.48 3.23 -1.76
N ALA A 34 6.49 3.74 -2.51
CA ALA A 34 5.22 4.21 -1.95
C ALA A 34 4.40 3.14 -1.20
N SER A 35 4.66 1.86 -1.47
CA SER A 35 4.01 0.72 -0.83
C SER A 35 4.79 0.11 0.33
N GLU A 36 5.91 0.71 0.74
CA GLU A 36 6.74 0.24 1.84
C GLU A 36 6.70 1.18 3.04
N ASN A 37 6.99 0.62 4.22
CA ASN A 37 7.03 1.34 5.48
C ASN A 37 7.83 0.53 6.51
N PHE A 38 8.19 1.16 7.62
CA PHE A 38 8.88 0.52 8.73
C PHE A 38 7.88 0.16 9.83
N ALA A 39 7.79 -1.14 10.14
CA ALA A 39 6.93 -1.64 11.20
C ALA A 39 7.54 -1.32 12.58
N PRO A 40 6.73 -0.93 13.59
CA PRO A 40 7.21 -0.81 14.96
C PRO A 40 7.82 -2.12 15.50
N LEU A 41 8.82 -2.04 16.38
CA LEU A 41 9.47 -3.20 16.99
C LEU A 41 8.44 -4.16 17.62
N ALA A 42 7.45 -3.63 18.35
CA ALA A 42 6.39 -4.44 18.96
C ALA A 42 5.54 -5.23 17.94
N VAL A 43 5.42 -4.76 16.70
CA VAL A 43 4.76 -5.50 15.61
C VAL A 43 5.62 -6.69 15.19
N MET A 44 6.93 -6.50 15.06
CA MET A 44 7.88 -7.58 14.74
C MET A 44 7.98 -8.61 15.86
N GLU A 45 7.98 -8.18 17.12
CA GLU A 45 7.95 -9.06 18.30
C GLU A 45 6.68 -9.93 18.34
N ALA A 46 5.50 -9.34 18.10
CA ALA A 46 4.25 -10.08 18.05
C ALA A 46 4.26 -11.12 16.92
N GLN A 47 4.81 -10.76 15.76
CA GLN A 47 4.90 -11.64 14.60
C GLN A 47 5.91 -12.78 14.83
N GLY A 48 6.99 -12.56 15.57
CA GLY A 48 7.96 -13.59 15.96
C GLY A 48 7.56 -14.42 17.19
N SER A 49 6.32 -14.35 17.65
CA SER A 49 5.85 -15.00 18.87
C SER A 49 5.49 -16.48 18.69
N VAL A 50 5.24 -17.17 19.80
CA VAL A 50 4.81 -18.58 19.85
C VAL A 50 3.44 -18.84 19.19
N LEU A 51 2.69 -17.78 18.85
CA LEU A 51 1.44 -17.90 18.10
C LEU A 51 1.66 -18.50 16.69
N THR A 52 2.89 -18.47 16.17
CA THR A 52 3.26 -19.16 14.93
C THR A 52 2.99 -20.68 14.97
N ASN A 53 2.93 -21.28 16.16
CA ASN A 53 2.72 -22.72 16.32
C ASN A 53 1.26 -23.14 16.27
N LYS A 54 0.30 -22.18 16.36
CA LYS A 54 -1.11 -22.51 16.56
C LYS A 54 -1.90 -22.60 15.27
N TYR A 55 -2.54 -23.74 15.06
CA TYR A 55 -3.50 -23.98 13.98
C TYR A 55 -4.93 -23.64 14.46
N ALA A 56 -5.61 -22.71 13.76
CA ALA A 56 -6.86 -22.12 14.25
C ALA A 56 -7.93 -21.91 13.16
N GLU A 57 -8.19 -22.93 12.32
CA GLU A 57 -9.27 -22.86 11.32
C GLU A 57 -10.60 -22.53 11.94
N GLY A 58 -11.39 -21.71 11.26
CA GLY A 58 -12.63 -21.13 11.73
C GLY A 58 -12.44 -19.69 12.20
N TYR A 59 -13.27 -19.27 13.15
CA TYR A 59 -13.32 -17.88 13.66
C TYR A 59 -13.40 -17.88 15.18
N PRO A 60 -13.13 -16.76 15.88
CA PRO A 60 -13.22 -16.70 17.33
C PRO A 60 -14.52 -17.30 17.88
N GLY A 61 -14.40 -18.19 18.88
CA GLY A 61 -15.51 -18.93 19.48
C GLY A 61 -16.13 -20.03 18.60
N ARG A 62 -15.65 -20.22 17.36
CA ARG A 62 -16.13 -21.23 16.40
C ARG A 62 -14.98 -21.83 15.63
N ARG A 63 -14.05 -22.45 16.34
CA ARG A 63 -12.86 -23.12 15.76
C ARG A 63 -13.10 -24.59 15.53
N TYR A 64 -12.37 -25.14 14.55
CA TYR A 64 -12.36 -26.58 14.29
C TYR A 64 -11.36 -27.33 15.19
N TYR A 65 -10.45 -26.61 15.89
CA TYR A 65 -9.40 -27.14 16.73
C TYR A 65 -9.51 -26.65 18.17
N GLY A 66 -9.08 -27.51 19.12
CA GLY A 66 -8.95 -27.12 20.52
C GLY A 66 -7.74 -26.22 20.79
N GLY A 67 -7.68 -25.65 22.01
CA GLY A 67 -6.56 -24.80 22.45
C GLY A 67 -6.50 -23.44 21.79
N CYS A 68 -7.65 -22.87 21.37
CA CYS A 68 -7.72 -21.60 20.66
C CYS A 68 -8.11 -20.43 21.57
N GLU A 69 -8.25 -20.64 22.88
CA GLU A 69 -8.72 -19.62 23.83
C GLU A 69 -7.89 -18.33 23.81
N HIS A 70 -6.57 -18.43 23.58
CA HIS A 70 -5.70 -17.26 23.58
C HIS A 70 -5.60 -16.59 22.18
N VAL A 71 -5.60 -17.38 21.11
CA VAL A 71 -5.63 -16.81 19.75
C VAL A 71 -6.99 -16.17 19.45
N ASP A 72 -8.08 -16.69 20.03
CA ASP A 72 -9.39 -16.05 19.94
C ASP A 72 -9.39 -14.64 20.54
N VAL A 73 -8.68 -14.44 21.65
CA VAL A 73 -8.51 -13.12 22.27
C VAL A 73 -7.72 -12.20 21.34
N ALA A 74 -6.61 -12.67 20.76
CA ALA A 74 -5.78 -11.87 19.87
C ALA A 74 -6.54 -11.46 18.59
N GLU A 75 -7.24 -12.40 17.96
CA GLU A 75 -8.04 -12.13 16.77
C GLU A 75 -9.23 -11.21 17.06
N GLN A 76 -9.92 -11.41 18.19
CA GLN A 76 -11.04 -10.53 18.56
C GLN A 76 -10.57 -9.11 18.83
N ILE A 77 -9.41 -8.91 19.49
CA ILE A 77 -8.81 -7.59 19.68
C ILE A 77 -8.50 -6.92 18.33
N ALA A 78 -7.97 -7.67 17.37
CA ALA A 78 -7.68 -7.15 16.04
C ALA A 78 -8.96 -6.71 15.31
N ILE A 79 -10.02 -7.53 15.37
CA ILE A 79 -11.33 -7.23 14.79
C ILE A 79 -11.93 -5.96 15.41
N ASP A 80 -11.94 -5.86 16.72
CA ASP A 80 -12.57 -4.73 17.43
C ASP A 80 -11.82 -3.43 17.14
N ARG A 81 -10.49 -3.45 17.20
CA ARG A 81 -9.65 -2.28 16.91
C ARG A 81 -9.80 -1.76 15.48
N ILE A 82 -9.82 -2.66 14.50
CA ILE A 82 -9.92 -2.22 13.10
C ILE A 82 -11.32 -1.70 12.76
N LYS A 83 -12.36 -2.27 13.36
CA LYS A 83 -13.74 -1.77 13.27
C LYS A 83 -13.86 -0.35 13.86
N GLU A 84 -13.32 -0.14 15.04
CA GLU A 84 -13.31 1.17 15.70
C GLU A 84 -12.51 2.19 14.87
N LEU A 85 -11.34 1.81 14.37
CA LEU A 85 -10.44 2.70 13.61
C LEU A 85 -11.07 3.26 12.34
N PHE A 86 -11.92 2.48 11.64
CA PHE A 86 -12.54 2.88 10.38
C PHE A 86 -14.06 3.10 10.48
N GLY A 87 -14.67 2.84 11.62
CA GLY A 87 -16.14 2.93 11.79
C GLY A 87 -16.90 1.82 11.06
N ALA A 88 -16.30 0.63 10.88
CA ALA A 88 -16.90 -0.46 10.13
C ALA A 88 -17.82 -1.34 11.01
N GLU A 89 -18.91 -1.83 10.42
CA GLU A 89 -19.82 -2.76 11.12
C GLU A 89 -19.25 -4.18 11.25
N TYR A 90 -18.46 -4.59 10.25
CA TYR A 90 -17.85 -5.91 10.15
C TYR A 90 -16.38 -5.79 9.72
N ALA A 91 -15.55 -6.69 10.25
CA ALA A 91 -14.16 -6.86 9.83
C ALA A 91 -13.76 -8.34 9.78
N ASN A 92 -12.90 -8.69 8.82
CA ASN A 92 -12.17 -9.94 8.76
C ASN A 92 -10.68 -9.63 8.68
N VAL A 93 -9.92 -10.15 9.65
CA VAL A 93 -8.47 -9.89 9.79
C VAL A 93 -7.60 -11.07 9.36
N GLN A 94 -8.22 -12.14 8.85
CA GLN A 94 -7.52 -13.37 8.45
C GLN A 94 -6.85 -13.32 7.06
N PRO A 95 -7.21 -12.45 6.08
CA PRO A 95 -6.52 -12.46 4.80
C PRO A 95 -4.99 -12.37 4.94
N HIS A 96 -4.28 -13.29 4.29
CA HIS A 96 -2.81 -13.39 4.34
C HIS A 96 -2.13 -12.20 3.65
N SER A 97 -2.81 -11.58 2.69
CA SER A 97 -2.32 -10.42 1.94
C SER A 97 -3.48 -9.57 1.45
N GLY A 98 -3.18 -8.37 0.91
CA GLY A 98 -4.17 -7.56 0.19
C GLY A 98 -4.75 -8.31 -1.01
N ALA A 99 -3.93 -9.04 -1.76
CA ALA A 99 -4.41 -9.84 -2.89
C ALA A 99 -5.39 -10.94 -2.46
N SER A 100 -5.15 -11.60 -1.32
CA SER A 100 -6.08 -12.60 -0.75
C SER A 100 -7.39 -11.94 -0.28
N ALA A 101 -7.29 -10.75 0.34
CA ALA A 101 -8.46 -9.97 0.74
C ALA A 101 -9.32 -9.57 -0.48
N ASN A 102 -8.66 -9.09 -1.53
CA ASN A 102 -9.29 -8.69 -2.78
C ASN A 102 -9.97 -9.87 -3.49
N GLN A 103 -9.29 -11.02 -3.53
CA GLN A 103 -9.86 -12.24 -4.08
C GLN A 103 -11.12 -12.68 -3.30
N ALA A 104 -11.03 -12.74 -1.98
CA ALA A 104 -12.16 -13.14 -1.14
C ALA A 104 -13.34 -12.15 -1.26
N ALA A 105 -13.07 -10.85 -1.31
CA ALA A 105 -14.08 -9.82 -1.49
C ALA A 105 -14.77 -9.95 -2.85
N LEU A 106 -14.00 -10.08 -3.94
CA LEU A 106 -14.56 -10.17 -5.29
C LEU A 106 -15.45 -11.41 -5.45
N PHE A 107 -15.02 -12.59 -4.98
CA PHE A 107 -15.83 -13.82 -5.04
C PHE A 107 -17.02 -13.85 -4.07
N ALA A 108 -17.02 -13.02 -3.03
CA ALA A 108 -18.20 -12.81 -2.19
C ALA A 108 -19.26 -11.95 -2.88
N LEU A 109 -18.87 -11.06 -3.79
CA LEU A 109 -19.75 -10.10 -4.48
C LEU A 109 -20.18 -10.56 -5.87
N ALA A 110 -19.36 -11.34 -6.58
CA ALA A 110 -19.56 -11.71 -7.97
C ALA A 110 -19.21 -13.19 -8.23
N GLN A 111 -19.69 -13.72 -9.35
CA GLN A 111 -19.37 -15.06 -9.83
C GLN A 111 -18.44 -15.00 -11.04
N PRO A 112 -17.64 -16.04 -11.31
CA PRO A 112 -16.88 -16.13 -12.54
C PRO A 112 -17.76 -15.89 -13.77
N GLY A 113 -17.28 -15.01 -14.68
CA GLY A 113 -18.03 -14.56 -15.85
C GLY A 113 -18.83 -13.28 -15.66
N ASP A 114 -19.05 -12.82 -14.44
CA ASP A 114 -19.64 -11.50 -14.20
C ASP A 114 -18.70 -10.38 -14.69
N THR A 115 -19.29 -9.23 -15.04
CA THR A 115 -18.53 -8.04 -15.43
C THR A 115 -18.09 -7.24 -14.20
N ILE A 116 -16.83 -6.83 -14.18
CA ILE A 116 -16.26 -5.91 -13.20
C ILE A 116 -15.73 -4.66 -13.91
N LEU A 117 -15.82 -3.49 -13.26
CA LEU A 117 -15.32 -2.22 -13.75
C LEU A 117 -14.27 -1.70 -12.78
N GLY A 118 -13.03 -1.51 -13.23
CA GLY A 118 -11.91 -1.09 -12.40
C GLY A 118 -10.97 -0.13 -13.13
N LEU A 119 -10.09 0.55 -12.38
CA LEU A 119 -9.05 1.42 -12.97
C LEU A 119 -8.03 0.57 -13.72
N ASP A 120 -7.70 0.99 -14.96
CA ASP A 120 -6.68 0.33 -15.77
C ASP A 120 -5.32 0.30 -15.05
N LEU A 121 -4.60 -0.82 -15.19
CA LEU A 121 -3.29 -1.01 -14.57
C LEU A 121 -2.28 0.06 -15.01
N ALA A 122 -2.28 0.41 -16.30
CA ALA A 122 -1.38 1.42 -16.86
C ALA A 122 -1.74 2.85 -16.40
N HIS A 123 -2.95 3.05 -15.87
CA HIS A 123 -3.44 4.32 -15.33
C HIS A 123 -3.43 4.33 -13.78
N GLY A 124 -2.77 3.36 -13.15
CA GLY A 124 -2.56 3.31 -11.70
C GLY A 124 -3.41 2.31 -10.94
N GLY A 125 -4.18 1.46 -11.61
CA GLY A 125 -4.92 0.35 -11.00
C GLY A 125 -4.01 -0.69 -10.33
N HIS A 126 -4.62 -1.62 -9.57
CA HIS A 126 -3.89 -2.73 -8.98
C HIS A 126 -4.06 -4.00 -9.83
N LEU A 127 -3.09 -4.92 -9.75
CA LEU A 127 -3.14 -6.22 -10.47
C LEU A 127 -4.45 -6.95 -10.26
N THR A 128 -4.99 -6.92 -9.04
CA THR A 128 -6.22 -7.62 -8.66
C THR A 128 -7.51 -6.92 -9.09
N HIS A 129 -7.41 -5.79 -9.79
CA HIS A 129 -8.56 -5.02 -10.30
C HIS A 129 -8.91 -5.35 -11.76
N GLY A 130 -8.41 -6.49 -12.28
CA GLY A 130 -8.75 -6.95 -13.63
C GLY A 130 -7.57 -7.19 -14.57
N MET A 131 -6.32 -7.13 -14.09
CA MET A 131 -5.16 -7.40 -14.95
C MET A 131 -5.25 -8.81 -15.54
N ARG A 132 -5.04 -8.92 -16.85
CA ARG A 132 -5.32 -10.13 -17.65
C ARG A 132 -4.69 -11.42 -17.12
N LEU A 133 -3.48 -11.37 -16.57
CA LEU A 133 -2.78 -12.55 -16.03
C LEU A 133 -3.16 -12.87 -14.58
N ASN A 134 -3.82 -11.94 -13.88
CA ASN A 134 -4.29 -12.11 -12.52
C ASN A 134 -5.59 -12.94 -12.49
N PHE A 135 -5.95 -13.52 -11.33
CA PHE A 135 -7.22 -14.24 -11.16
C PHE A 135 -8.41 -13.39 -11.59
N SER A 136 -8.39 -12.08 -11.31
CA SER A 136 -9.48 -11.16 -11.63
C SER A 136 -9.68 -11.02 -13.15
N GLY A 137 -8.60 -10.90 -13.93
CA GLY A 137 -8.67 -10.83 -15.38
C GLY A 137 -8.93 -12.18 -16.07
N LYS A 138 -8.65 -13.30 -15.38
CA LYS A 138 -8.89 -14.64 -15.92
C LYS A 138 -10.30 -15.15 -15.71
N GLN A 139 -10.98 -14.70 -14.67
CA GLN A 139 -12.27 -15.26 -14.26
C GLN A 139 -13.45 -14.33 -14.45
N PHE A 140 -13.19 -13.03 -14.68
CA PHE A 140 -14.25 -12.01 -14.83
C PHE A 140 -14.12 -11.30 -16.18
N ASN A 141 -15.25 -10.78 -16.67
CA ASN A 141 -15.25 -9.87 -17.81
C ASN A 141 -14.84 -8.49 -17.31
N VAL A 142 -13.67 -8.02 -17.74
CA VAL A 142 -13.09 -6.78 -17.24
C VAL A 142 -13.39 -5.63 -18.17
N VAL A 143 -13.96 -4.57 -17.63
CA VAL A 143 -14.03 -3.24 -18.25
C VAL A 143 -13.14 -2.31 -17.46
N ALA A 144 -12.29 -1.55 -18.14
CA ALA A 144 -11.37 -0.61 -17.50
C ALA A 144 -11.83 0.83 -17.70
N TYR A 145 -11.73 1.65 -16.65
CA TYR A 145 -11.82 3.11 -16.75
C TYR A 145 -10.42 3.72 -16.60
N HIS A 146 -10.28 4.98 -16.98
CA HIS A 146 -8.99 5.62 -17.16
C HIS A 146 -8.90 6.94 -16.40
N VAL A 147 -7.71 7.49 -16.32
CA VAL A 147 -7.51 8.90 -16.01
C VAL A 147 -7.59 9.71 -17.30
N ASP A 148 -8.11 10.92 -17.20
CA ASP A 148 -8.07 11.89 -18.28
C ASP A 148 -6.64 12.29 -18.58
N GLU A 149 -6.28 12.37 -19.86
CA GLU A 149 -4.88 12.57 -20.30
C GLU A 149 -4.32 13.96 -19.93
N GLU A 150 -5.17 14.98 -19.91
CA GLU A 150 -4.76 16.36 -19.66
C GLU A 150 -4.64 16.63 -18.15
N SER A 151 -5.66 16.27 -17.38
CA SER A 151 -5.70 16.52 -15.95
C SER A 151 -4.98 15.48 -15.11
N GLY A 152 -4.83 14.24 -15.61
CA GLY A 152 -4.33 13.08 -14.85
C GLY A 152 -5.30 12.61 -13.76
N LEU A 153 -6.56 13.05 -13.81
CA LEU A 153 -7.59 12.67 -12.84
C LEU A 153 -8.48 11.55 -13.38
N VAL A 154 -9.02 10.73 -12.49
CA VAL A 154 -10.02 9.71 -12.88
C VAL A 154 -11.20 10.40 -13.54
N ASP A 155 -11.53 9.98 -14.77
CA ASP A 155 -12.67 10.52 -15.52
C ASP A 155 -13.98 9.89 -15.01
N MET A 156 -14.65 10.59 -14.10
CA MET A 156 -15.92 10.15 -13.54
C MET A 156 -17.07 10.09 -14.56
N ALA A 157 -16.99 10.87 -15.64
CA ALA A 157 -17.97 10.78 -16.74
C ALA A 157 -17.76 9.48 -17.55
N GLU A 158 -16.51 9.08 -17.76
CA GLU A 158 -16.19 7.77 -18.34
C GLU A 158 -16.66 6.63 -17.43
N VAL A 159 -16.39 6.70 -16.12
CA VAL A 159 -16.86 5.69 -15.16
C VAL A 159 -18.39 5.52 -15.24
N GLU A 160 -19.14 6.62 -15.25
CA GLU A 160 -20.61 6.60 -15.34
C GLU A 160 -21.09 6.03 -16.68
N ARG A 161 -20.48 6.43 -17.79
CA ARG A 161 -20.79 5.94 -19.13
C ARG A 161 -20.58 4.43 -19.23
N LEU A 162 -19.38 3.94 -18.83
CA LEU A 162 -19.03 2.53 -18.86
C LEU A 162 -19.92 1.68 -17.93
N ALA A 163 -20.25 2.20 -16.75
CA ALA A 163 -21.16 1.52 -15.82
C ALA A 163 -22.55 1.34 -16.44
N LYS A 164 -23.12 2.36 -17.10
CA LYS A 164 -24.42 2.28 -17.79
C LYS A 164 -24.39 1.33 -18.98
N GLU A 165 -23.31 1.35 -19.76
CA GLU A 165 -23.15 0.53 -20.96
C GLU A 165 -22.97 -0.95 -20.63
N HIS A 166 -22.09 -1.27 -19.68
CA HIS A 166 -21.68 -2.65 -19.38
C HIS A 166 -22.39 -3.28 -18.19
N ARG A 167 -23.13 -2.51 -17.38
CA ARG A 167 -23.88 -2.99 -16.21
C ARG A 167 -23.05 -3.92 -15.33
N PRO A 168 -21.88 -3.51 -14.83
CA PRO A 168 -20.99 -4.38 -14.07
C PRO A 168 -21.67 -4.87 -12.78
N LYS A 169 -21.30 -6.07 -12.33
CA LYS A 169 -21.71 -6.59 -11.04
C LYS A 169 -21.00 -5.87 -9.89
N VAL A 170 -19.73 -5.48 -10.11
CA VAL A 170 -18.88 -4.80 -9.13
C VAL A 170 -18.17 -3.62 -9.81
N ILE A 171 -18.23 -2.46 -9.18
CA ILE A 171 -17.39 -1.33 -9.49
C ILE A 171 -16.29 -1.27 -8.44
N ILE A 172 -15.03 -1.19 -8.88
CA ILE A 172 -13.85 -1.19 -8.04
C ILE A 172 -13.26 0.23 -8.04
N ALA A 173 -13.23 0.87 -6.87
CA ALA A 173 -12.50 2.11 -6.67
C ALA A 173 -11.25 1.83 -5.81
N GLY A 174 -10.17 2.58 -6.06
CA GLY A 174 -8.89 2.34 -5.41
C GLY A 174 -7.77 2.14 -6.42
N TRP A 175 -6.53 2.21 -5.96
CA TRP A 175 -5.39 2.35 -6.84
C TRP A 175 -4.06 1.89 -6.18
N SER A 176 -3.04 1.70 -7.03
CA SER A 176 -1.64 1.48 -6.62
C SER A 176 -0.75 2.66 -6.94
N ALA A 177 -1.09 3.44 -7.97
CA ALA A 177 -0.29 4.56 -8.46
C ALA A 177 -1.20 5.69 -8.96
N TYR A 178 -1.84 6.39 -8.03
CA TYR A 178 -2.68 7.55 -8.32
C TYR A 178 -2.45 8.61 -7.23
N PRO A 179 -2.12 9.87 -7.60
CA PRO A 179 -1.67 10.86 -6.62
C PRO A 179 -2.79 11.75 -6.06
N ARG A 180 -4.05 11.50 -6.39
CA ARG A 180 -5.18 12.35 -6.00
C ARG A 180 -6.23 11.56 -5.21
N GLU A 181 -7.12 12.29 -4.53
CA GLU A 181 -8.28 11.71 -3.87
C GLU A 181 -9.31 11.21 -4.87
N LEU A 182 -10.09 10.21 -4.49
CA LEU A 182 -11.24 9.70 -5.22
C LEU A 182 -12.55 10.16 -4.57
N ASP A 183 -13.54 10.56 -5.37
CA ASP A 183 -14.89 10.85 -4.90
C ASP A 183 -15.71 9.55 -4.71
N PHE A 184 -15.60 8.95 -3.53
CA PHE A 184 -16.34 7.71 -3.21
C PHE A 184 -17.87 7.91 -3.22
N ALA A 185 -18.36 9.11 -2.93
CA ALA A 185 -19.79 9.42 -3.03
C ALA A 185 -20.26 9.40 -4.49
N ALA A 186 -19.44 9.89 -5.44
CA ALA A 186 -19.74 9.77 -6.86
C ALA A 186 -19.73 8.32 -7.32
N PHE A 187 -18.71 7.51 -6.93
CA PHE A 187 -18.70 6.08 -7.21
C PHE A 187 -19.94 5.36 -6.65
N ARG A 188 -20.39 5.72 -5.44
CA ARG A 188 -21.60 5.14 -4.85
C ARG A 188 -22.83 5.48 -5.67
N ARG A 189 -23.02 6.73 -6.07
CA ARG A 189 -24.16 7.14 -6.93
C ARG A 189 -24.18 6.38 -8.26
N ILE A 190 -23.01 6.21 -8.88
CA ILE A 190 -22.88 5.47 -10.14
C ILE A 190 -23.24 3.99 -9.93
N ALA A 191 -22.71 3.37 -8.87
CA ALA A 191 -22.98 1.98 -8.55
C ALA A 191 -24.48 1.74 -8.28
N ASP A 192 -25.13 2.61 -7.52
CA ASP A 192 -26.59 2.54 -7.25
C ASP A 192 -27.41 2.66 -8.54
N ALA A 193 -27.02 3.55 -9.46
CA ALA A 193 -27.75 3.75 -10.72
C ALA A 193 -27.74 2.53 -11.64
N VAL A 194 -26.79 1.60 -11.45
CA VAL A 194 -26.66 0.38 -12.24
C VAL A 194 -26.83 -0.91 -11.42
N GLU A 195 -27.21 -0.79 -10.14
CA GLU A 195 -27.41 -1.89 -9.19
C GLU A 195 -26.15 -2.75 -9.00
N ALA A 196 -24.96 -2.09 -9.06
CA ALA A 196 -23.68 -2.73 -8.83
C ALA A 196 -23.25 -2.61 -7.35
N TYR A 197 -22.46 -3.57 -6.89
CA TYR A 197 -21.71 -3.41 -5.65
C TYR A 197 -20.56 -2.43 -5.83
N LEU A 198 -20.29 -1.60 -4.81
CA LEU A 198 -19.09 -0.76 -4.73
C LEU A 198 -18.08 -1.44 -3.80
N TRP A 199 -16.97 -1.87 -4.36
CA TRP A 199 -15.81 -2.33 -3.60
C TRP A 199 -14.69 -1.29 -3.69
N VAL A 200 -14.15 -0.89 -2.53
CA VAL A 200 -13.01 0.02 -2.46
C VAL A 200 -11.77 -0.69 -1.91
N ASP A 201 -10.69 -0.66 -2.67
CA ASP A 201 -9.36 -1.08 -2.21
C ASP A 201 -8.59 0.16 -1.72
N MET A 202 -8.53 0.34 -0.40
CA MET A 202 -7.84 1.47 0.22
C MET A 202 -6.40 1.15 0.64
N ALA A 203 -5.81 0.07 0.16
CA ALA A 203 -4.52 -0.42 0.62
C ALA A 203 -3.43 0.66 0.65
N HIS A 204 -3.35 1.52 -0.35
CA HIS A 204 -2.35 2.57 -0.41
C HIS A 204 -2.59 3.70 0.59
N PHE A 205 -3.83 4.12 0.79
CA PHE A 205 -4.17 5.30 1.57
C PHE A 205 -4.84 5.01 2.92
N ALA A 206 -4.93 3.73 3.34
CA ALA A 206 -5.60 3.34 4.58
C ALA A 206 -5.05 4.07 5.83
N GLY A 207 -3.74 4.33 5.89
CA GLY A 207 -3.16 5.11 6.99
C GLY A 207 -3.62 6.57 7.00
N LEU A 208 -3.84 7.17 5.83
CA LEU A 208 -4.36 8.52 5.71
C LEU A 208 -5.84 8.58 6.14
N VAL A 209 -6.63 7.57 5.76
CA VAL A 209 -8.02 7.42 6.24
C VAL A 209 -8.07 7.29 7.76
N ALA A 210 -7.23 6.41 8.35
CA ALA A 210 -7.15 6.23 9.79
C ALA A 210 -6.77 7.51 10.55
N ALA A 211 -5.98 8.38 9.92
CA ALA A 211 -5.58 9.67 10.48
C ALA A 211 -6.59 10.81 10.22
N GLY A 212 -7.67 10.57 9.46
CA GLY A 212 -8.65 11.58 9.07
C GLY A 212 -8.12 12.58 8.01
N LEU A 213 -7.13 12.17 7.23
CA LEU A 213 -6.48 12.99 6.18
C LEU A 213 -6.92 12.60 4.76
N HIS A 214 -7.84 11.66 4.63
CA HIS A 214 -8.40 11.19 3.36
C HIS A 214 -9.86 10.77 3.60
N PRO A 215 -10.78 10.98 2.65
CA PRO A 215 -12.16 10.51 2.76
C PRO A 215 -12.24 9.03 3.13
N ASN A 216 -13.16 8.68 4.03
CA ASN A 216 -13.33 7.31 4.49
C ASN A 216 -14.26 6.53 3.54
N PRO A 217 -13.76 5.51 2.80
CA PRO A 217 -14.58 4.76 1.87
C PRO A 217 -15.63 3.86 2.54
N VAL A 218 -15.47 3.53 3.83
CA VAL A 218 -16.40 2.66 4.59
C VAL A 218 -17.81 3.24 4.62
N GLU A 219 -17.94 4.56 4.58
CA GLU A 219 -19.24 5.26 4.57
C GLU A 219 -20.02 5.02 3.26
N HIS A 220 -19.35 4.70 2.17
CA HIS A 220 -19.93 4.62 0.83
C HIS A 220 -19.91 3.21 0.23
N ALA A 221 -18.90 2.41 0.54
CA ALA A 221 -18.70 1.11 -0.06
C ALA A 221 -19.53 -0.01 0.59
N ASP A 222 -19.82 -1.04 -0.19
CA ASP A 222 -20.38 -2.29 0.33
C ASP A 222 -19.30 -3.13 1.00
N VAL A 223 -18.11 -3.17 0.40
CA VAL A 223 -16.92 -3.85 0.90
C VAL A 223 -15.70 -2.96 0.70
N VAL A 224 -14.83 -2.93 1.72
CA VAL A 224 -13.53 -2.25 1.65
C VAL A 224 -12.44 -3.26 1.97
N THR A 225 -11.39 -3.27 1.18
CA THR A 225 -10.19 -4.09 1.44
C THR A 225 -8.98 -3.21 1.67
N SER A 226 -8.00 -3.73 2.39
CA SER A 226 -6.71 -3.06 2.57
C SER A 226 -5.59 -4.05 2.84
N THR A 227 -4.38 -3.62 2.58
CA THR A 227 -3.17 -4.17 3.20
C THR A 227 -2.97 -3.54 4.58
N THR A 228 -2.11 -4.15 5.40
CA THR A 228 -1.79 -3.62 6.74
C THR A 228 -0.39 -3.00 6.84
N HIS A 229 0.45 -3.10 5.79
CA HIS A 229 1.88 -2.79 5.82
C HIS A 229 2.32 -1.54 5.04
N LYS A 230 1.41 -0.85 4.32
CA LYS A 230 1.75 0.36 3.54
C LYS A 230 1.66 1.60 4.45
N THR A 231 0.77 2.54 4.17
CA THR A 231 0.59 3.72 5.04
C THR A 231 0.17 3.38 6.48
N LEU A 232 -0.50 2.24 6.71
CA LEU A 232 -0.80 1.76 8.07
C LEU A 232 0.46 1.35 8.86
N GLY A 233 1.54 0.93 8.20
CA GLY A 233 2.82 0.62 8.83
C GLY A 233 2.80 -0.59 9.78
N GLY A 234 1.93 -1.56 9.52
CA GLY A 234 1.82 -2.80 10.27
C GLY A 234 2.54 -3.99 9.62
N PRO A 235 2.24 -5.22 10.03
CA PRO A 235 2.80 -6.43 9.41
C PRO A 235 2.25 -6.60 8.00
N ARG A 236 2.95 -7.38 7.17
CA ARG A 236 2.44 -7.77 5.85
C ARG A 236 1.20 -8.67 6.03
N GLY A 237 0.08 -8.23 5.47
CA GLY A 237 -1.20 -8.90 5.57
C GLY A 237 -2.30 -8.10 4.89
N GLY A 238 -3.54 -8.62 4.96
CA GLY A 238 -4.73 -7.98 4.45
C GLY A 238 -5.87 -7.97 5.46
N ILE A 239 -6.86 -7.12 5.21
CA ILE A 239 -8.11 -7.02 5.95
C ILE A 239 -9.28 -6.79 4.99
N ILE A 240 -10.48 -7.15 5.46
CA ILE A 240 -11.74 -6.83 4.78
C ILE A 240 -12.65 -6.14 5.80
N LEU A 241 -13.22 -5.01 5.41
CA LEU A 241 -14.24 -4.28 6.15
C LEU A 241 -15.52 -4.26 5.31
N ALA A 242 -16.68 -4.30 5.94
CA ALA A 242 -17.93 -4.29 5.19
C ALA A 242 -19.13 -3.89 6.08
N LYS A 243 -20.27 -3.69 5.44
CA LYS A 243 -21.57 -3.70 6.08
C LYS A 243 -21.85 -5.10 6.64
N LYS A 244 -22.58 -5.19 7.75
CA LYS A 244 -22.84 -6.45 8.47
C LYS A 244 -23.52 -7.53 7.61
N GLU A 245 -24.33 -7.15 6.66
CA GLU A 245 -25.05 -8.07 5.76
C GLU A 245 -24.11 -8.94 4.91
N PHE A 246 -22.90 -8.47 4.62
CA PHE A 246 -21.90 -9.22 3.86
C PHE A 246 -21.08 -10.20 4.70
N ALA A 247 -21.18 -10.14 6.03
CA ALA A 247 -20.32 -10.89 6.97
C ALA A 247 -20.27 -12.40 6.65
N LYS A 248 -21.43 -13.03 6.44
CA LYS A 248 -21.50 -14.48 6.18
C LYS A 248 -20.81 -14.86 4.88
N LYS A 249 -21.01 -14.10 3.80
CA LYS A 249 -20.42 -14.37 2.49
C LYS A 249 -18.90 -14.15 2.54
N LEU A 250 -18.45 -13.07 3.15
CA LEU A 250 -17.02 -12.74 3.28
C LEU A 250 -16.29 -13.75 4.16
N ASN A 251 -16.85 -14.13 5.31
CA ASN A 251 -16.26 -15.18 6.14
C ASN A 251 -16.13 -16.49 5.37
N SER A 252 -17.18 -16.92 4.67
CA SER A 252 -17.15 -18.15 3.88
C SER A 252 -16.17 -18.08 2.69
N SER A 253 -16.01 -16.91 2.09
CA SER A 253 -15.07 -16.70 1.01
C SER A 253 -13.61 -16.73 1.49
N VAL A 254 -13.31 -16.16 2.67
CA VAL A 254 -11.98 -16.26 3.27
C VAL A 254 -11.72 -17.69 3.72
N PHE A 255 -12.54 -18.22 4.62
CA PHE A 255 -12.43 -19.58 5.12
C PHE A 255 -13.81 -20.27 5.08
N PRO A 256 -13.92 -21.45 4.43
CA PRO A 256 -12.87 -22.25 3.79
C PRO A 256 -12.64 -21.93 2.31
N GLY A 257 -13.15 -20.81 1.78
CA GLY A 257 -13.17 -20.53 0.33
C GLY A 257 -11.77 -20.46 -0.30
N PHE A 258 -10.89 -19.59 0.22
CA PHE A 258 -9.55 -19.34 -0.35
C PHE A 258 -8.40 -19.59 0.60
N GLN A 259 -8.66 -19.72 1.91
CA GLN A 259 -7.65 -19.96 2.93
C GLN A 259 -8.05 -21.14 3.83
N GLY A 260 -7.04 -21.77 4.48
CA GLY A 260 -7.17 -22.69 5.59
C GLY A 260 -6.87 -21.98 6.92
N GLY A 261 -5.90 -22.52 7.69
CA GLY A 261 -5.50 -21.95 8.97
C GLY A 261 -5.00 -20.51 8.87
N PRO A 262 -5.53 -19.58 9.68
CA PRO A 262 -5.06 -18.21 9.72
C PRO A 262 -3.65 -18.11 10.34
N LEU A 263 -2.95 -17.03 10.02
CA LEU A 263 -1.63 -16.73 10.57
C LEU A 263 -1.81 -15.94 11.87
N GLU A 264 -2.00 -16.63 13.00
CA GLU A 264 -2.37 -15.98 14.28
C GLU A 264 -1.28 -15.04 14.80
N HIS A 265 0.00 -15.32 14.55
CA HIS A 265 1.13 -14.46 14.85
C HIS A 265 1.06 -13.14 14.04
N VAL A 266 0.62 -13.20 12.78
CA VAL A 266 0.41 -11.99 11.97
C VAL A 266 -0.84 -11.22 12.42
N ILE A 267 -1.91 -11.93 12.83
CA ILE A 267 -3.13 -11.31 13.36
C ILE A 267 -2.83 -10.56 14.66
N ALA A 268 -2.04 -11.14 15.57
CA ALA A 268 -1.57 -10.45 16.77
C ALA A 268 -0.76 -9.19 16.42
N ALA A 269 0.12 -9.29 15.45
CA ALA A 269 0.89 -8.14 14.95
C ALA A 269 -0.02 -7.06 14.31
N LYS A 270 -1.09 -7.44 13.59
CA LYS A 270 -2.13 -6.51 13.12
C LYS A 270 -2.81 -5.81 14.29
N ALA A 271 -3.18 -6.54 15.34
CA ALA A 271 -3.81 -5.96 16.53
C ALA A 271 -2.92 -4.88 17.20
N VAL A 272 -1.59 -5.12 17.25
CA VAL A 272 -0.61 -4.13 17.74
C VAL A 272 -0.58 -2.91 16.83
N SER A 273 -0.49 -3.11 15.51
CA SER A 273 -0.42 -2.00 14.54
C SER A 273 -1.69 -1.14 14.55
N PHE A 274 -2.87 -1.72 14.75
CA PHE A 274 -4.12 -0.97 14.85
C PHE A 274 -4.19 -0.11 16.11
N LYS A 275 -3.60 -0.57 17.22
CA LYS A 275 -3.44 0.26 18.41
C LYS A 275 -2.53 1.45 18.16
N VAL A 276 -1.43 1.24 17.42
CA VAL A 276 -0.53 2.34 17.02
C VAL A 276 -1.27 3.32 16.09
N ALA A 277 -2.03 2.81 15.12
CA ALA A 277 -2.77 3.63 14.16
C ALA A 277 -3.84 4.54 14.80
N ALA A 278 -4.37 4.17 15.96
CA ALA A 278 -5.30 4.99 16.73
C ALA A 278 -4.65 6.11 17.56
N SER A 279 -3.30 6.21 17.58
CA SER A 279 -2.58 7.18 18.42
C SER A 279 -2.40 8.54 17.73
N GLU A 280 -2.26 9.61 18.54
CA GLU A 280 -1.93 10.95 18.01
C GLU A 280 -0.55 10.99 17.32
N GLY A 281 0.43 10.22 17.80
CA GLY A 281 1.73 10.09 17.15
C GLY A 281 1.64 9.51 15.74
N PHE A 282 0.69 8.61 15.51
CA PHE A 282 0.40 8.08 14.17
C PHE A 282 -0.21 9.15 13.26
N LYS A 283 -1.18 9.92 13.75
CA LYS A 283 -1.80 11.00 12.99
C LYS A 283 -0.76 12.05 12.58
N GLU A 284 0.13 12.41 13.49
CA GLU A 284 1.22 13.34 13.21
C GLU A 284 2.18 12.79 12.14
N ARG A 285 2.51 11.51 12.22
CA ARG A 285 3.30 10.83 11.20
C ARG A 285 2.63 10.89 9.82
N GLN A 286 1.31 10.71 9.75
CA GLN A 286 0.57 10.80 8.50
C GLN A 286 0.52 12.24 7.95
N ARG A 287 0.44 13.28 8.80
CA ARG A 287 0.56 14.67 8.35
C ARG A 287 1.91 14.91 7.68
N ARG A 288 3.01 14.48 8.32
CA ARG A 288 4.36 14.58 7.71
C ARG A 288 4.48 13.77 6.42
N THR A 289 3.79 12.65 6.33
CA THR A 289 3.74 11.83 5.10
C THR A 289 3.16 12.63 3.93
N VAL A 290 2.01 13.27 4.12
CA VAL A 290 1.35 14.09 3.09
C VAL A 290 2.15 15.35 2.80
N GLU A 291 2.64 16.04 3.84
CA GLU A 291 3.47 17.24 3.70
C GLU A 291 4.75 16.95 2.91
N GLY A 292 5.46 15.87 3.24
CA GLY A 292 6.64 15.44 2.50
C GLY A 292 6.37 15.16 1.03
N ALA A 293 5.23 14.51 0.71
CA ALA A 293 4.85 14.28 -0.68
C ALA A 293 4.56 15.60 -1.44
N ARG A 294 3.94 16.58 -0.79
CA ARG A 294 3.72 17.92 -1.37
C ARG A 294 5.02 18.67 -1.60
N ILE A 295 5.95 18.64 -0.65
CA ILE A 295 7.30 19.23 -0.80
C ILE A 295 8.03 18.63 -2.00
N LEU A 296 8.00 17.29 -2.15
CA LEU A 296 8.57 16.62 -3.31
C LEU A 296 7.92 17.07 -4.63
N ALA A 297 6.58 17.14 -4.67
CA ALA A 297 5.85 17.58 -5.86
C ALA A 297 6.21 19.03 -6.24
N GLU A 298 6.23 19.93 -5.26
CA GLU A 298 6.59 21.34 -5.48
C GLU A 298 8.02 21.47 -6.03
N ARG A 299 8.98 20.80 -5.43
CA ARG A 299 10.39 20.85 -5.88
C ARG A 299 10.58 20.29 -7.28
N LEU A 300 9.93 19.18 -7.62
CA LEU A 300 10.04 18.55 -8.93
C LEU A 300 9.20 19.25 -10.02
N THR A 301 8.40 20.25 -9.66
CA THR A 301 7.73 21.16 -10.60
C THR A 301 8.45 22.50 -10.78
N ALA A 302 9.61 22.70 -10.11
CA ALA A 302 10.42 23.89 -10.27
C ALA A 302 11.02 23.99 -11.69
N GLU A 303 11.45 25.21 -12.09
CA GLU A 303 11.90 25.51 -13.45
C GLU A 303 13.10 24.64 -13.87
N ASP A 304 14.06 24.44 -12.98
CA ASP A 304 15.26 23.63 -13.28
C ASP A 304 14.95 22.13 -13.47
N ALA A 305 13.98 21.60 -12.73
CA ALA A 305 13.51 20.22 -12.90
C ALA A 305 12.76 20.08 -14.24
N ARG A 306 11.88 21.02 -14.57
CA ARG A 306 11.18 21.06 -15.86
C ARG A 306 12.15 21.20 -17.03
N ALA A 307 13.21 22.01 -16.89
CA ALA A 307 14.26 22.14 -17.90
C ALA A 307 15.02 20.84 -18.13
N ALA A 308 15.10 19.95 -17.13
CA ALA A 308 15.63 18.59 -17.24
C ALA A 308 14.60 17.57 -17.78
N GLY A 309 13.40 18.01 -18.16
CA GLY A 309 12.32 17.16 -18.66
C GLY A 309 11.57 16.39 -17.58
N VAL A 310 11.71 16.77 -16.32
CA VAL A 310 11.01 16.17 -15.18
C VAL A 310 9.67 16.88 -14.97
N ASN A 311 8.57 16.13 -14.97
CA ASN A 311 7.24 16.63 -14.68
C ASN A 311 6.57 15.79 -13.59
N VAL A 312 5.59 16.37 -12.89
CA VAL A 312 4.76 15.67 -11.91
C VAL A 312 3.36 15.52 -12.48
N LEU A 313 2.90 14.26 -12.60
CA LEU A 313 1.55 13.97 -13.10
C LEU A 313 0.49 14.63 -12.22
N SER A 314 -0.60 15.08 -12.84
CA SER A 314 -1.68 15.88 -12.22
C SER A 314 -1.22 17.18 -11.52
N GLY A 315 0.02 17.62 -11.73
CA GLY A 315 0.58 18.85 -11.18
C GLY A 315 0.82 18.85 -9.67
N GLY A 316 0.70 17.69 -8.99
CA GLY A 316 0.89 17.62 -7.54
C GLY A 316 0.31 16.35 -6.91
N THR A 317 0.06 16.38 -5.59
CA THR A 317 -0.49 15.24 -4.85
C THR A 317 -1.37 15.67 -3.68
N ASP A 318 -2.37 14.84 -3.37
CA ASP A 318 -3.22 14.93 -2.18
C ASP A 318 -2.87 13.85 -1.16
N VAL A 319 -2.00 12.91 -1.52
CA VAL A 319 -1.73 11.67 -0.78
C VAL A 319 -0.25 11.49 -0.44
N HIS A 320 0.20 10.27 -0.18
CA HIS A 320 1.54 9.90 0.28
C HIS A 320 2.55 9.64 -0.85
N LEU A 321 2.18 9.84 -2.10
CA LEU A 321 3.06 9.57 -3.25
C LEU A 321 2.91 10.63 -4.32
N ILE A 322 3.94 10.70 -5.16
CA ILE A 322 3.94 11.44 -6.42
C ILE A 322 4.23 10.49 -7.58
N LEU A 323 3.76 10.86 -8.75
CA LEU A 323 4.11 10.20 -10.01
C LEU A 323 4.93 11.20 -10.86
N VAL A 324 6.16 10.80 -11.17
CA VAL A 324 7.07 11.60 -12.00
C VAL A 324 6.95 11.11 -13.44
N ASP A 325 6.80 12.05 -14.37
CA ASP A 325 6.76 11.81 -15.81
C ASP A 325 8.09 12.28 -16.45
N LEU A 326 8.80 11.35 -17.06
CA LEU A 326 10.09 11.53 -17.70
C LEU A 326 10.02 11.43 -19.24
N ARG A 327 8.82 11.54 -19.84
CA ARG A 327 8.70 11.46 -21.31
C ARG A 327 9.47 12.57 -22.05
N ALA A 328 9.64 13.73 -21.41
CA ALA A 328 10.42 14.86 -21.92
C ALA A 328 11.90 14.85 -21.48
N SER A 329 12.31 13.92 -20.61
CA SER A 329 13.67 13.78 -20.10
C SER A 329 14.54 12.95 -21.05
N GLU A 330 15.87 13.13 -20.95
CA GLU A 330 16.85 12.21 -21.55
C GLU A 330 16.85 10.84 -20.88
N LEU A 331 16.34 10.75 -19.63
CA LEU A 331 16.25 9.52 -18.85
C LEU A 331 14.93 8.80 -19.14
N ASP A 332 14.99 7.49 -19.18
CA ASP A 332 13.79 6.65 -18.99
C ASP A 332 13.59 6.29 -17.52
N GLY A 333 12.50 5.56 -17.22
CA GLY A 333 12.17 5.18 -15.86
C GLY A 333 13.22 4.27 -15.21
N GLN A 334 13.80 3.34 -15.97
CA GLN A 334 14.84 2.45 -15.45
C GLN A 334 16.12 3.22 -15.14
N GLN A 335 16.59 4.07 -16.03
CA GLN A 335 17.79 4.87 -15.83
C GLN A 335 17.65 5.82 -14.63
N ALA A 336 16.46 6.41 -14.44
CA ALA A 336 16.19 7.27 -13.31
C ALA A 336 16.13 6.48 -11.98
N GLU A 337 15.51 5.28 -11.97
CA GLU A 337 15.52 4.37 -10.84
C GLU A 337 16.96 3.97 -10.46
N ASP A 338 17.77 3.56 -11.43
CA ASP A 338 19.17 3.15 -11.23
C ASP A 338 20.03 4.29 -10.66
N ARG A 339 19.86 5.54 -11.15
CA ARG A 339 20.55 6.72 -10.59
C ARG A 339 20.20 7.02 -9.15
N LEU A 340 18.90 6.96 -8.81
CA LEU A 340 18.44 7.19 -7.43
C LEU A 340 18.94 6.07 -6.53
N HIS A 341 18.93 4.82 -6.99
CA HIS A 341 19.50 3.69 -6.26
C HIS A 341 21.01 3.87 -6.02
N GLU A 342 21.76 4.33 -7.03
CA GLU A 342 23.20 4.62 -6.89
C GLU A 342 23.49 5.60 -5.77
N VAL A 343 22.66 6.64 -5.59
CA VAL A 343 22.84 7.63 -4.52
C VAL A 343 22.21 7.24 -3.19
N GLY A 344 21.62 6.04 -3.09
CA GLY A 344 21.06 5.47 -1.85
C GLY A 344 19.59 5.81 -1.61
N ILE A 345 18.83 6.17 -2.65
CA ILE A 345 17.38 6.40 -2.59
C ILE A 345 16.66 5.27 -3.34
N THR A 346 15.83 4.52 -2.61
CA THR A 346 15.06 3.39 -3.18
C THR A 346 13.69 3.85 -3.64
N VAL A 347 13.44 3.80 -4.94
CA VAL A 347 12.15 4.09 -5.59
C VAL A 347 11.79 2.97 -6.56
N ASN A 348 10.65 3.05 -7.23
CA ASN A 348 10.36 2.17 -8.36
C ASN A 348 10.00 2.95 -9.63
N ARG A 349 10.47 2.45 -10.77
CA ARG A 349 9.97 2.89 -12.08
C ARG A 349 8.48 2.58 -12.20
N ASN A 350 7.75 3.44 -12.90
CA ASN A 350 6.31 3.34 -13.05
C ASN A 350 5.88 3.79 -14.43
N ALA A 351 4.96 3.05 -15.05
CA ALA A 351 4.35 3.51 -16.29
C ALA A 351 3.58 4.82 -16.06
N VAL A 352 3.64 5.71 -17.03
CA VAL A 352 2.75 6.87 -17.11
C VAL A 352 1.55 6.51 -18.00
N PRO A 353 0.40 7.20 -17.89
CA PRO A 353 -0.72 7.00 -18.78
C PRO A 353 -0.28 7.13 -20.25
N ASN A 354 -0.66 6.15 -21.09
CA ASN A 354 -0.24 6.05 -22.49
C ASN A 354 1.29 6.03 -22.69
N ASP A 355 1.98 5.31 -21.83
CA ASP A 355 3.45 5.23 -21.83
C ASP A 355 3.99 4.71 -23.17
N PRO A 356 4.87 5.47 -23.87
CA PRO A 356 5.44 5.03 -25.14
C PRO A 356 6.52 3.94 -24.97
N ARG A 357 7.01 3.69 -23.76
CA ARG A 357 8.07 2.71 -23.47
C ARG A 357 7.49 1.40 -22.96
N PRO A 358 8.18 0.27 -23.14
CA PRO A 358 7.71 -1.03 -22.66
C PRO A 358 7.66 -1.08 -21.12
N PRO A 359 6.82 -1.95 -20.53
CA PRO A 359 6.58 -2.02 -19.08
C PRO A 359 7.82 -2.27 -18.20
N MET A 360 8.89 -2.85 -18.78
CA MET A 360 10.15 -3.10 -18.06
C MET A 360 11.08 -1.89 -18.00
N VAL A 361 10.83 -0.87 -18.83
CA VAL A 361 11.61 0.37 -18.91
C VAL A 361 10.83 1.53 -18.31
N THR A 362 9.60 1.75 -18.76
CA THR A 362 8.68 2.83 -18.41
C THR A 362 9.20 4.25 -18.65
N SER A 363 8.33 5.24 -18.48
CA SER A 363 8.69 6.65 -18.67
C SER A 363 8.48 7.45 -17.38
N GLY A 364 8.42 6.81 -16.24
CA GLY A 364 8.20 7.52 -14.98
C GLY A 364 8.72 6.81 -13.74
N LEU A 365 8.53 7.48 -12.62
CA LEU A 365 8.82 6.98 -11.28
C LEU A 365 7.60 7.15 -10.38
N ARG A 366 7.43 6.22 -9.44
CA ARG A 366 6.55 6.40 -8.28
C ARG A 366 7.41 6.58 -7.04
N ILE A 367 7.20 7.68 -6.34
CA ILE A 367 7.97 8.07 -5.17
C ILE A 367 7.01 8.30 -4.01
N GLY A 368 7.26 7.66 -2.87
CA GLY A 368 6.42 7.75 -1.67
C GLY A 368 7.18 8.18 -0.44
N THR A 369 6.47 8.70 0.54
CA THR A 369 7.01 9.31 1.75
C THR A 369 6.72 8.59 3.08
N PRO A 370 5.92 7.51 3.14
CA PRO A 370 5.53 6.91 4.42
C PRO A 370 6.70 6.41 5.26
N ALA A 371 7.67 5.75 4.65
CA ALA A 371 8.81 5.18 5.35
C ALA A 371 9.70 6.27 5.99
N LEU A 372 9.98 7.36 5.27
CA LEU A 372 10.76 8.47 5.81
C LEU A 372 10.00 9.22 6.91
N ALA A 373 8.69 9.45 6.75
CA ALA A 373 7.87 10.05 7.81
C ALA A 373 7.84 9.16 9.06
N THR A 374 7.79 7.83 8.92
CA THR A 374 7.89 6.88 10.03
C THR A 374 9.25 6.95 10.71
N ARG A 375 10.32 7.16 9.94
CA ARG A 375 11.69 7.32 10.41
C ARG A 375 11.93 8.65 11.13
N GLY A 376 11.00 9.61 11.03
CA GLY A 376 11.04 10.87 11.76
C GLY A 376 11.48 12.09 10.96
N PHE A 377 11.51 12.01 9.63
CA PHE A 377 11.86 13.11 8.74
C PHE A 377 10.93 14.30 8.94
N THR A 378 11.50 15.50 8.97
CA THR A 378 10.79 16.78 9.06
C THR A 378 10.56 17.38 7.68
N ALA A 379 9.87 18.53 7.59
CA ALA A 379 9.69 19.27 6.34
C ALA A 379 11.02 19.66 5.70
N GLU A 380 12.00 20.10 6.52
CA GLU A 380 13.34 20.46 6.06
C GLU A 380 14.09 19.23 5.50
N ASP A 381 13.96 18.07 6.14
CA ASP A 381 14.58 16.84 5.66
C ASP A 381 13.95 16.40 4.33
N PHE A 382 12.63 16.52 4.17
CA PHE A 382 11.95 16.25 2.90
C PHE A 382 12.35 17.25 1.80
N ALA A 383 12.59 18.52 2.13
CA ALA A 383 13.12 19.49 1.17
C ALA A 383 14.52 19.09 0.68
N GLU A 384 15.40 18.65 1.58
CA GLU A 384 16.73 18.15 1.23
C GLU A 384 16.66 16.89 0.37
N VAL A 385 15.77 15.92 0.69
CA VAL A 385 15.55 14.74 -0.13
C VAL A 385 15.05 15.13 -1.52
N ALA A 386 14.12 16.09 -1.60
CA ALA A 386 13.56 16.57 -2.86
C ALA A 386 14.64 17.22 -3.75
N ASP A 387 15.55 17.99 -3.15
CA ASP A 387 16.69 18.56 -3.85
C ASP A 387 17.66 17.49 -4.37
N VAL A 388 17.99 16.48 -3.55
CA VAL A 388 18.84 15.35 -3.97
C VAL A 388 18.21 14.64 -5.17
N ILE A 389 16.90 14.36 -5.14
CA ILE A 389 16.19 13.71 -6.25
C ILE A 389 16.22 14.60 -7.50
N ALA A 390 15.92 15.90 -7.36
CA ALA A 390 15.92 16.82 -8.48
C ALA A 390 17.31 16.93 -9.14
N GLU A 391 18.38 16.96 -8.34
CA GLU A 391 19.77 16.99 -8.83
C GLU A 391 20.17 15.68 -9.52
N ALA A 392 19.81 14.52 -8.96
CA ALA A 392 20.10 13.22 -9.55
C ALA A 392 19.42 13.00 -10.91
N LEU A 393 18.28 13.64 -11.15
CA LEU A 393 17.53 13.52 -12.40
C LEU A 393 18.00 14.51 -13.49
N LYS A 394 18.97 15.40 -13.21
CA LYS A 394 19.57 16.29 -14.23
C LYS A 394 20.48 15.52 -15.20
N PRO A 395 20.75 16.06 -16.39
CA PRO A 395 21.68 15.42 -17.35
C PRO A 395 23.06 15.13 -16.75
N SER A 396 23.56 16.01 -15.90
CA SER A 396 24.82 15.84 -15.14
C SER A 396 24.56 15.97 -13.63
N TYR A 397 25.17 15.08 -12.84
CA TYR A 397 25.05 15.06 -11.38
C TYR A 397 26.37 14.57 -10.75
N ASP A 398 26.60 14.93 -9.50
CA ASP A 398 27.73 14.47 -8.69
C ASP A 398 27.23 13.38 -7.72
N ALA A 399 27.39 12.12 -8.13
CA ALA A 399 26.90 10.97 -7.36
C ALA A 399 27.54 10.91 -5.94
N GLU A 400 28.82 11.24 -5.78
CA GLU A 400 29.49 11.16 -4.48
C GLU A 400 29.00 12.25 -3.51
N SER A 401 28.77 13.45 -4.04
CA SER A 401 28.14 14.52 -3.25
C SER A 401 26.74 14.14 -2.78
N LEU A 402 25.91 13.59 -3.70
CA LEU A 402 24.55 13.18 -3.36
C LEU A 402 24.51 12.00 -2.38
N LYS A 403 25.40 11.00 -2.53
CA LYS A 403 25.56 9.90 -1.55
C LYS A 403 25.88 10.41 -0.16
N ALA A 404 26.77 11.41 -0.05
CA ALA A 404 27.13 12.00 1.23
C ALA A 404 25.93 12.69 1.91
N ARG A 405 25.10 13.40 1.13
CA ARG A 405 23.87 14.05 1.62
C ARG A 405 22.84 13.01 2.07
N VAL A 406 22.60 11.96 1.29
CA VAL A 406 21.71 10.85 1.65
C VAL A 406 22.17 10.17 2.94
N LYS A 407 23.47 9.89 3.03
CA LYS A 407 24.05 9.30 4.25
C LYS A 407 23.84 10.18 5.47
N ALA A 408 24.06 11.49 5.35
CA ALA A 408 23.85 12.43 6.46
C ALA A 408 22.39 12.44 6.96
N LEU A 409 21.41 12.36 6.04
CA LEU A 409 19.98 12.23 6.39
C LEU A 409 19.69 10.90 7.08
N ALA A 410 20.25 9.80 6.57
CA ALA A 410 20.08 8.47 7.17
C ALA A 410 20.65 8.40 8.58
N ASP A 411 21.85 8.98 8.80
CA ASP A 411 22.52 9.03 10.11
C ASP A 411 21.77 9.95 11.12
N LYS A 412 21.16 11.03 10.63
CA LYS A 412 20.35 11.95 11.46
C LYS A 412 19.11 11.27 12.05
N HIS A 413 18.54 10.29 11.33
CA HIS A 413 17.34 9.58 11.72
C HIS A 413 17.60 8.06 11.82
N PRO A 414 18.28 7.58 12.88
CA PRO A 414 18.66 6.18 13.02
C PRO A 414 17.43 5.27 13.12
N LEU A 415 17.37 4.24 12.25
CA LEU A 415 16.32 3.26 12.24
C LEU A 415 16.69 2.07 13.13
N TYR A 416 15.81 1.65 14.03
CA TYR A 416 15.98 0.48 14.92
C TYR A 416 17.32 0.46 15.67
N PRO A 417 17.69 1.51 16.40
CA PRO A 417 19.01 1.59 17.05
C PRO A 417 19.28 0.46 18.06
N GLY A 418 18.21 -0.19 18.58
CA GLY A 418 18.32 -1.32 19.49
C GLY A 418 18.51 -2.68 18.82
N LEU A 419 18.39 -2.78 17.49
CA LEU A 419 18.62 -4.01 16.73
C LEU A 419 20.05 -4.10 16.15
N SER A 420 20.79 -2.99 16.15
CA SER A 420 22.20 -2.99 15.73
C SER A 420 23.04 -3.80 16.75
N LYS A 421 23.82 -4.77 16.27
CA LYS A 421 24.78 -5.51 17.09
C LYS A 421 26.09 -4.80 17.20
#